data_1359a7d40e5aa5560b34cb198f7f7c5d
#
_entry.id   1359a7d40e5aa5560b34cb198f7f7c5d
#
_cell.length_a   1.000
_cell.length_b   1.000
_cell.length_c   1.000
_cell.angle_alpha   90.00
_cell.angle_beta   90.00
_cell.angle_gamma   90.00
#
_symmetry.space_group_name_H-M   'P 1'
#
loop_
_entity.id
_entity.type
_entity.pdbx_description
1 polymer ?
#
loop_
_entity_poly.entity_id
_entity_poly.type
_entity_poly.pdbx_seq_one_letter_code
_entity_poly.pdbx_strand_id
1 'polypeptide(L)'
;MAAAAASLRGLVLGPRGAGLPGARARGLLCSARPGQLPLRTPQAVALSSKSGLSRGRKVMLSALGMLAAGGAGLAVALHSAVSASDLELHPPSYPWSHGGFLSSLDHTSIRRGFQVYKQVCSSCHTMDFVAYRHLVGVCYTENEAKALAAEVEVQDGPNENGEMFMRPGKLYDYFPKPYPNAEAARAANNGALPPDLSYIVRARHGGEDYIFSLLTGYCEPPTGVSLREGLYFNPYFPGQAIAMAPPIYTDVLEFDDGTPATMSQIAKDVCTFLRWASEPEHDHRKRMGLKMLMMAALLVPLIFIMKRHKWSVLKSRKLAYRPPK
;
A
#
# COMPACT_ATOMS: atom_id res chain seq x y z
N MET A 1 -55.49 21.82 -7.02
CA MET A 1 -55.33 22.59 -8.25
C MET A 1 -54.00 22.15 -8.84
N ALA A 2 -53.96 21.13 -9.74
CA ALA A 2 -54.13 21.19 -11.16
C ALA A 2 -53.12 22.19 -11.78
N ALA A 3 -52.25 21.90 -12.73
CA ALA A 3 -52.20 20.99 -13.87
C ALA A 3 -50.74 20.86 -14.32
N ALA A 4 -50.26 19.71 -14.76
CA ALA A 4 -50.24 19.16 -16.12
C ALA A 4 -49.16 19.79 -17.03
N ALA A 5 -48.18 18.98 -17.39
CA ALA A 5 -47.99 18.13 -18.58
C ALA A 5 -47.28 18.83 -19.77
N ALA A 6 -46.29 18.16 -20.30
CA ALA A 6 -45.99 17.77 -21.69
C ALA A 6 -44.47 17.72 -21.92
N SER A 7 -43.85 16.59 -22.13
CA SER A 7 -43.70 15.77 -23.36
C SER A 7 -43.25 16.56 -24.60
N LEU A 8 -42.00 16.28 -25.05
CA LEU A 8 -41.75 16.12 -26.50
C LEU A 8 -40.42 15.34 -26.72
N ARG A 9 -40.59 14.26 -27.46
CA ARG A 9 -39.59 13.40 -28.08
C ARG A 9 -38.96 14.13 -29.28
N GLY A 10 -37.68 13.92 -29.48
CA GLY A 10 -36.98 14.28 -30.70
C GLY A 10 -35.93 13.22 -31.07
N LEU A 11 -36.42 12.26 -31.85
CA LEU A 11 -35.62 11.24 -32.55
C LEU A 11 -35.15 11.87 -33.86
N VAL A 12 -33.84 11.86 -34.16
CA VAL A 12 -33.36 12.07 -35.53
C VAL A 12 -32.29 11.02 -35.84
N LEU A 13 -32.67 10.23 -36.86
CA LEU A 13 -31.85 9.23 -37.54
C LEU A 13 -30.76 9.89 -38.42
N GLY A 14 -29.69 9.07 -38.66
CA GLY A 14 -28.55 9.35 -39.51
C GLY A 14 -28.83 9.56 -41.01
N PRO A 15 -27.80 9.59 -41.81
CA PRO A 15 -27.72 8.52 -42.81
C PRO A 15 -26.30 7.94 -43.04
N ARG A 16 -26.34 6.70 -43.53
CA ARG A 16 -25.26 5.96 -44.17
C ARG A 16 -24.97 6.53 -45.56
N GLY A 17 -23.71 6.52 -45.97
CA GLY A 17 -23.31 6.75 -47.35
C GLY A 17 -22.03 6.04 -47.70
N ALA A 18 -22.17 5.04 -48.56
CA ALA A 18 -21.15 4.20 -49.14
C ALA A 18 -20.41 4.90 -50.31
N GLY A 19 -19.24 4.37 -50.67
CA GLY A 19 -18.70 4.57 -52.02
C GLY A 19 -17.17 4.60 -52.14
N LEU A 20 -16.61 3.51 -52.59
CA LEU A 20 -15.29 3.34 -53.27
C LEU A 20 -15.42 3.88 -54.75
N PRO A 21 -14.39 3.86 -55.65
CA PRO A 21 -12.91 3.69 -55.54
C PRO A 21 -12.11 4.60 -56.49
N GLY A 22 -10.76 4.52 -56.41
CA GLY A 22 -9.92 4.63 -57.62
C GLY A 22 -9.22 5.94 -57.86
N ALA A 23 -7.86 5.93 -57.86
CA ALA A 23 -7.04 6.17 -59.04
C ALA A 23 -5.57 6.40 -58.66
N ARG A 24 -4.75 5.72 -59.41
CA ARG A 24 -3.29 5.85 -59.47
C ARG A 24 -2.86 7.25 -59.97
N ALA A 25 -1.84 7.82 -59.37
CA ALA A 25 -0.93 8.72 -60.08
C ALA A 25 0.50 8.55 -59.55
N ARG A 26 1.42 8.21 -60.47
CA ARG A 26 2.85 8.23 -60.34
C ARG A 26 3.33 9.67 -60.27
N GLY A 27 4.27 9.93 -59.37
CA GLY A 27 5.06 11.17 -59.37
C GLY A 27 6.39 10.94 -58.68
N LEU A 28 7.44 10.76 -59.44
CA LEU A 28 8.83 10.89 -59.03
C LEU A 28 9.08 12.32 -58.50
N LEU A 29 9.82 12.48 -57.42
CA LEU A 29 11.02 13.34 -57.40
C LEU A 29 11.71 13.36 -56.02
N CYS A 30 12.99 13.13 -56.06
CA CYS A 30 14.03 13.34 -55.10
C CYS A 30 13.78 14.37 -53.97
N SER A 31 14.08 13.99 -52.73
CA SER A 31 14.79 14.88 -51.82
C SER A 31 15.50 14.11 -50.69
N ALA A 32 16.69 14.57 -50.40
CA ALA A 32 17.76 14.07 -49.59
C ALA A 32 17.34 13.57 -48.17
N ARG A 33 17.86 12.40 -47.79
CA ARG A 33 17.93 11.91 -46.43
C ARG A 33 19.13 12.51 -45.70
N PRO A 34 18.98 13.10 -44.51
CA PRO A 34 20.12 13.27 -43.61
C PRO A 34 20.42 11.92 -42.94
N GLY A 35 21.74 11.62 -42.87
CA GLY A 35 22.29 10.33 -42.51
C GLY A 35 21.83 9.78 -41.17
N GLN A 36 21.24 8.64 -41.23
CA GLN A 36 21.17 7.71 -40.10
C GLN A 36 22.42 6.84 -40.12
N LEU A 37 23.27 7.02 -39.11
CA LEU A 37 24.35 6.09 -38.79
C LEU A 37 23.70 4.72 -38.52
N PRO A 38 24.23 3.63 -39.13
CA PRO A 38 23.71 2.31 -38.82
C PRO A 38 24.08 1.94 -37.39
N LEU A 39 23.08 1.76 -36.54
CA LEU A 39 23.20 1.04 -35.27
C LEU A 39 23.75 -0.35 -35.61
N ARG A 40 25.06 -0.54 -35.40
CA ARG A 40 25.67 -1.87 -35.36
C ARG A 40 24.99 -2.67 -34.26
N THR A 41 24.11 -3.55 -34.65
CA THR A 41 23.74 -4.67 -33.80
C THR A 41 25.02 -5.46 -33.48
N PRO A 42 25.27 -5.74 -32.19
CA PRO A 42 26.39 -6.61 -31.85
C PRO A 42 26.09 -7.99 -32.47
N GLN A 43 26.87 -8.33 -33.50
CA GLN A 43 26.89 -9.70 -34.03
C GLN A 43 27.27 -10.61 -32.88
N ALA A 44 26.34 -11.51 -32.51
CA ALA A 44 26.64 -12.61 -31.63
C ALA A 44 27.74 -13.43 -32.27
N VAL A 45 28.95 -13.30 -31.77
CA VAL A 45 30.10 -14.14 -32.15
C VAL A 45 29.74 -15.54 -31.69
N ALA A 46 29.29 -16.37 -32.63
CA ALA A 46 29.16 -17.78 -32.43
C ALA A 46 30.56 -18.37 -32.21
N LEU A 47 30.98 -18.49 -30.95
CA LEU A 47 32.17 -19.22 -30.55
C LEU A 47 31.93 -20.71 -30.82
N SER A 48 32.19 -21.13 -32.06
CA SER A 48 32.36 -22.54 -32.39
C SER A 48 33.66 -23.07 -31.78
N SER A 49 33.61 -23.40 -30.49
CA SER A 49 34.75 -24.03 -29.82
C SER A 49 34.59 -25.54 -29.88
N LYS A 50 35.34 -26.16 -30.78
CA LYS A 50 35.74 -27.57 -30.68
C LYS A 50 36.77 -27.75 -29.55
N SER A 51 36.47 -27.28 -28.35
CA SER A 51 37.28 -27.53 -27.17
C SER A 51 36.50 -28.51 -26.25
N GLY A 52 37.14 -29.63 -25.96
CA GLY A 52 36.60 -30.71 -25.11
C GLY A 52 36.43 -30.28 -23.64
N LEU A 53 35.62 -29.26 -23.39
CA LEU A 53 35.23 -28.93 -22.02
C LEU A 53 34.42 -30.06 -21.42
N SER A 54 34.80 -30.46 -20.20
CA SER A 54 34.06 -31.47 -19.45
C SER A 54 32.59 -31.02 -19.25
N ARG A 55 31.64 -31.94 -19.16
CA ARG A 55 30.22 -31.66 -18.97
C ARG A 55 29.97 -30.67 -17.79
N GLY A 56 30.73 -30.79 -16.70
CA GLY A 56 30.61 -29.92 -15.56
C GLY A 56 31.00 -28.44 -15.87
N ARG A 57 32.06 -28.21 -16.66
CA ARG A 57 32.44 -26.85 -17.07
C ARG A 57 31.44 -26.22 -18.03
N LYS A 58 30.78 -27.00 -18.90
CA LYS A 58 29.73 -26.50 -19.79
C LYS A 58 28.50 -26.05 -18.99
N VAL A 59 28.07 -26.87 -18.00
CA VAL A 59 26.97 -26.54 -17.11
C VAL A 59 27.29 -25.31 -16.26
N MET A 60 28.50 -25.18 -15.75
CA MET A 60 28.93 -24.02 -14.97
C MET A 60 28.95 -22.75 -15.80
N LEU A 61 29.46 -22.79 -17.03
CA LEU A 61 29.47 -21.63 -17.94
C LEU A 61 28.06 -21.24 -18.39
N SER A 62 27.17 -22.20 -18.64
CA SER A 62 25.78 -21.86 -18.97
C SER A 62 25.03 -21.26 -17.78
N ALA A 63 25.24 -21.76 -16.56
CA ALA A 63 24.68 -21.19 -15.34
C ALA A 63 25.19 -19.75 -15.08
N LEU A 64 26.50 -19.51 -15.29
CA LEU A 64 27.09 -18.18 -15.17
C LEU A 64 26.54 -17.21 -16.23
N GLY A 65 26.34 -17.69 -17.46
CA GLY A 65 25.73 -16.92 -18.55
C GLY A 65 24.28 -16.54 -18.27
N MET A 66 23.49 -17.44 -17.71
CA MET A 66 22.10 -17.17 -17.30
C MET A 66 22.04 -16.19 -16.13
N LEU A 67 22.93 -16.29 -15.13
CA LEU A 67 23.03 -15.35 -14.03
C LEU A 67 23.44 -13.95 -14.51
N ALA A 68 24.39 -13.86 -15.42
CA ALA A 68 24.82 -12.57 -15.99
C ALA A 68 23.72 -11.92 -16.84
N ALA A 69 23.03 -12.69 -17.68
CA ALA A 69 21.92 -12.20 -18.49
C ALA A 69 20.70 -11.81 -17.63
N GLY A 70 20.38 -12.61 -16.62
CA GLY A 70 19.33 -12.28 -15.65
C GLY A 70 19.65 -11.04 -14.82
N GLY A 71 20.90 -10.91 -14.36
CA GLY A 71 21.38 -9.73 -13.64
C GLY A 71 21.36 -8.46 -14.48
N ALA A 72 21.80 -8.53 -15.74
CA ALA A 72 21.74 -7.41 -16.66
C ALA A 72 20.28 -7.02 -17.00
N GLY A 73 19.41 -8.00 -17.23
CA GLY A 73 18.00 -7.75 -17.47
C GLY A 73 17.30 -7.09 -16.28
N LEU A 74 17.60 -7.55 -15.07
CA LEU A 74 17.09 -6.95 -13.84
C LEU A 74 17.60 -5.53 -13.62
N ALA A 75 18.89 -5.27 -13.89
CA ALA A 75 19.47 -3.93 -13.78
C ALA A 75 18.85 -2.95 -14.78
N VAL A 76 18.58 -3.38 -16.02
CA VAL A 76 17.89 -2.55 -17.03
C VAL A 76 16.43 -2.31 -16.61
N ALA A 77 15.72 -3.32 -16.11
CA ALA A 77 14.35 -3.18 -15.64
C ALA A 77 14.24 -2.23 -14.44
N LEU A 78 15.17 -2.32 -13.48
CA LEU A 78 15.25 -1.39 -12.35
C LEU A 78 15.60 0.03 -12.81
N HIS A 79 16.52 0.19 -13.76
CA HIS A 79 16.88 1.52 -14.27
C HIS A 79 15.73 2.17 -15.04
N SER A 80 14.98 1.41 -15.86
CA SER A 80 13.82 1.94 -16.57
C SER A 80 12.63 2.23 -15.63
N ALA A 81 12.49 1.48 -14.53
CA ALA A 81 11.47 1.77 -13.52
C ALA A 81 11.74 3.08 -12.76
N VAL A 82 13.00 3.47 -12.59
CA VAL A 82 13.39 4.74 -11.93
C VAL A 82 13.12 5.97 -12.80
N SER A 83 13.04 5.80 -14.12
CA SER A 83 12.87 6.94 -15.07
C SER A 83 11.40 7.36 -15.28
N ALA A 84 10.43 6.73 -14.62
CA ALA A 84 9.02 6.84 -15.01
C ALA A 84 8.21 7.97 -14.37
N SER A 85 8.73 8.75 -13.39
CA SER A 85 8.00 9.90 -12.84
C SER A 85 8.89 10.92 -12.12
N ASP A 86 9.42 11.85 -12.87
CA ASP A 86 10.25 12.95 -12.34
C ASP A 86 9.44 14.04 -11.56
N LEU A 87 8.14 13.85 -11.38
CA LEU A 87 7.24 14.85 -10.78
C LEU A 87 6.65 14.44 -9.42
N GLU A 88 6.87 13.21 -8.98
CA GLU A 88 6.36 12.74 -7.68
C GLU A 88 7.48 12.76 -6.63
N LEU A 89 7.29 13.54 -5.57
CA LEU A 89 8.20 13.53 -4.43
C LEU A 89 7.92 12.31 -3.57
N HIS A 90 8.87 11.36 -3.57
CA HIS A 90 8.75 10.20 -2.71
C HIS A 90 9.06 10.54 -1.24
N PRO A 91 8.27 10.02 -0.31
CA PRO A 91 8.51 10.25 1.12
C PRO A 91 9.87 9.65 1.52
N PRO A 92 10.67 10.36 2.33
CA PRO A 92 11.88 9.80 2.90
C PRO A 92 11.55 8.69 3.90
N SER A 93 12.48 7.75 4.11
CA SER A 93 12.33 6.73 5.14
C SER A 93 12.65 7.31 6.51
N TYR A 94 11.71 7.15 7.45
CA TYR A 94 11.87 7.61 8.83
C TYR A 94 12.29 6.47 9.77
N PRO A 95 12.99 6.78 10.86
CA PRO A 95 13.47 5.78 11.81
C PRO A 95 12.36 5.34 12.79
N TRP A 96 11.36 4.61 12.30
CA TRP A 96 10.27 4.09 13.13
C TRP A 96 10.79 3.12 14.19
N SER A 97 10.35 3.29 15.44
CA SER A 97 10.74 2.44 16.56
C SER A 97 10.41 0.95 16.33
N HIS A 98 9.35 0.68 15.60
CA HIS A 98 8.88 -0.67 15.27
C HIS A 98 9.50 -1.24 13.97
N GLY A 99 10.37 -0.51 13.27
CA GLY A 99 10.98 -0.95 12.00
C GLY A 99 11.98 -2.10 12.14
N GLY A 100 12.58 -2.30 13.31
CA GLY A 100 13.54 -3.37 13.56
C GLY A 100 12.93 -4.77 13.55
N PHE A 101 13.76 -5.80 13.28
CA PHE A 101 13.30 -7.19 13.20
C PHE A 101 12.63 -7.71 14.48
N LEU A 102 13.13 -7.30 15.66
CA LEU A 102 12.59 -7.69 16.97
C LEU A 102 11.80 -6.58 17.66
N SER A 103 11.66 -5.42 17.03
CA SER A 103 10.99 -4.27 17.63
C SER A 103 9.47 -4.43 17.61
N SER A 104 8.82 -4.12 18.72
CA SER A 104 7.36 -4.03 18.85
C SER A 104 6.86 -2.62 18.54
N LEU A 105 5.56 -2.48 18.37
CA LEU A 105 4.88 -1.19 18.33
C LEU A 105 4.98 -0.50 19.71
N ASP A 106 5.05 0.81 19.71
CA ASP A 106 4.98 1.62 20.93
C ASP A 106 3.50 1.85 21.31
N HIS A 107 3.07 1.12 22.34
CA HIS A 107 1.68 1.14 22.80
C HIS A 107 1.27 2.49 23.41
N THR A 108 2.21 3.26 23.95
CA THR A 108 1.94 4.61 24.44
C THR A 108 1.70 5.57 23.26
N SER A 109 2.48 5.42 22.20
CA SER A 109 2.28 6.15 20.94
C SER A 109 0.95 5.78 20.27
N ILE A 110 0.51 4.49 20.34
CA ILE A 110 -0.81 4.07 19.85
C ILE A 110 -1.92 4.77 20.63
N ARG A 111 -1.81 4.88 21.97
CA ARG A 111 -2.80 5.56 22.81
C ARG A 111 -2.93 7.04 22.43
N ARG A 112 -1.82 7.76 22.32
CA ARG A 112 -1.82 9.15 21.86
C ARG A 112 -2.33 9.31 20.44
N GLY A 113 -1.92 8.41 19.54
CA GLY A 113 -2.41 8.40 18.15
C GLY A 113 -3.92 8.17 18.03
N PHE A 114 -4.50 7.36 18.92
CA PHE A 114 -5.96 7.23 19.01
C PHE A 114 -6.62 8.53 19.49
N GLN A 115 -6.02 9.26 20.44
CA GLN A 115 -6.52 10.56 20.86
C GLN A 115 -6.53 11.57 19.71
N VAL A 116 -5.45 11.58 18.89
CA VAL A 116 -5.39 12.39 17.66
C VAL A 116 -6.50 12.00 16.70
N TYR A 117 -6.68 10.69 16.45
CA TYR A 117 -7.77 10.23 15.58
C TYR A 117 -9.13 10.69 16.10
N LYS A 118 -9.44 10.46 17.38
CA LYS A 118 -10.72 10.80 18.00
C LYS A 118 -11.03 12.30 17.93
N GLN A 119 -10.04 13.15 18.16
CA GLN A 119 -10.24 14.60 18.27
C GLN A 119 -10.13 15.34 16.92
N VAL A 120 -9.32 14.83 15.99
CA VAL A 120 -9.02 15.53 14.73
C VAL A 120 -9.56 14.77 13.53
N CYS A 121 -9.15 13.51 13.33
CA CYS A 121 -9.38 12.81 12.08
C CYS A 121 -10.83 12.27 11.93
N SER A 122 -11.46 11.89 13.04
CA SER A 122 -12.80 11.26 13.06
C SER A 122 -13.92 12.20 12.59
N SER A 123 -13.66 13.51 12.53
CA SER A 123 -14.60 14.49 11.99
C SER A 123 -14.87 14.32 10.49
N CYS A 124 -13.92 13.76 9.75
CA CYS A 124 -14.00 13.59 8.30
C CYS A 124 -13.78 12.14 7.83
N HIS A 125 -12.94 11.37 8.55
CA HIS A 125 -12.52 10.03 8.14
C HIS A 125 -13.18 8.93 8.95
N THR A 126 -13.61 7.87 8.26
CA THR A 126 -14.10 6.64 8.88
C THR A 126 -12.96 5.71 9.28
N MET A 127 -13.24 4.79 10.20
CA MET A 127 -12.45 3.58 10.50
C MET A 127 -13.40 2.39 10.64
N ASP A 128 -13.92 1.91 9.53
CA ASP A 128 -15.01 0.94 9.46
C ASP A 128 -14.66 -0.44 10.03
N PHE A 129 -13.37 -0.76 10.12
CA PHE A 129 -12.90 -2.09 10.55
C PHE A 129 -12.31 -2.12 11.96
N VAL A 130 -12.35 -0.99 12.68
CA VAL A 130 -11.85 -0.91 14.06
C VAL A 130 -13.03 -0.73 15.03
N ALA A 131 -13.10 -1.64 16.01
CA ALA A 131 -14.08 -1.60 17.10
C ALA A 131 -13.38 -1.28 18.42
N TYR A 132 -14.13 -0.78 19.42
CA TYR A 132 -13.59 -0.45 20.74
C TYR A 132 -12.93 -1.64 21.45
N ARG A 133 -13.40 -2.87 21.22
CA ARG A 133 -12.77 -4.10 21.77
C ARG A 133 -11.33 -4.30 21.32
N HIS A 134 -10.95 -3.78 20.14
CA HIS A 134 -9.58 -3.93 19.63
C HIS A 134 -8.57 -3.08 20.39
N LEU A 135 -9.01 -2.04 21.09
CA LEU A 135 -8.16 -1.19 21.93
C LEU A 135 -7.79 -1.86 23.25
N VAL A 136 -8.60 -2.85 23.70
CA VAL A 136 -8.43 -3.53 24.98
C VAL A 136 -7.13 -4.36 24.98
N GLY A 137 -6.29 -4.14 25.98
CA GLY A 137 -5.00 -4.83 26.12
C GLY A 137 -3.91 -4.32 25.16
N VAL A 138 -4.23 -3.36 24.30
CA VAL A 138 -3.25 -2.67 23.44
C VAL A 138 -2.87 -1.33 24.07
N CYS A 139 -3.81 -0.43 24.22
CA CYS A 139 -3.55 0.93 24.73
C CYS A 139 -4.55 1.36 25.80
N TYR A 140 -5.63 0.60 26.01
CA TYR A 140 -6.64 0.84 27.05
C TYR A 140 -6.93 -0.43 27.83
N THR A 141 -7.32 -0.25 29.10
CA THR A 141 -7.93 -1.33 29.90
C THR A 141 -9.36 -1.56 29.44
N GLU A 142 -9.94 -2.69 29.83
CA GLU A 142 -11.33 -3.01 29.47
C GLU A 142 -12.33 -1.97 29.98
N ASN A 143 -12.10 -1.44 31.20
CA ASN A 143 -12.98 -0.44 31.80
C ASN A 143 -12.87 0.91 31.08
N GLU A 144 -11.66 1.35 30.74
CA GLU A 144 -11.45 2.57 29.96
C GLU A 144 -12.09 2.45 28.57
N ALA A 145 -11.91 1.31 27.90
CA ALA A 145 -12.49 1.10 26.57
C ALA A 145 -14.03 1.04 26.61
N LYS A 146 -14.63 0.51 27.69
CA LYS A 146 -16.09 0.57 27.93
C LYS A 146 -16.56 2.00 28.13
N ALA A 147 -15.83 2.79 28.91
CA ALA A 147 -16.16 4.20 29.14
C ALA A 147 -16.10 4.99 27.82
N LEU A 148 -15.01 4.80 27.04
CA LEU A 148 -14.87 5.42 25.73
C LEU A 148 -15.98 5.05 24.74
N ALA A 149 -16.40 3.77 24.74
CA ALA A 149 -17.51 3.33 23.89
C ALA A 149 -18.84 3.95 24.31
N ALA A 150 -19.08 4.08 25.62
CA ALA A 150 -20.33 4.63 26.17
C ALA A 150 -20.50 6.15 25.92
N GLU A 151 -19.43 6.85 25.59
CA GLU A 151 -19.49 8.29 25.19
C GLU A 151 -20.23 8.51 23.86
N VAL A 152 -20.35 7.46 23.05
CA VAL A 152 -20.93 7.54 21.70
C VAL A 152 -22.30 6.87 21.70
N GLU A 153 -23.30 7.54 21.12
CA GLU A 153 -24.61 6.97 20.88
C GLU A 153 -24.61 6.17 19.58
N VAL A 154 -25.11 4.96 19.65
CA VAL A 154 -25.23 4.02 18.52
C VAL A 154 -26.70 3.69 18.29
N GLN A 155 -27.13 3.80 17.03
CA GLN A 155 -28.46 3.36 16.62
C GLN A 155 -28.52 1.83 16.66
N ASP A 156 -29.49 1.31 17.38
CA ASP A 156 -29.74 -0.13 17.53
C ASP A 156 -31.21 -0.44 17.30
N GLY A 157 -31.56 -1.70 17.16
CA GLY A 157 -32.94 -2.13 16.96
C GLY A 157 -33.11 -2.95 15.69
N PRO A 158 -34.34 -3.20 15.27
CA PRO A 158 -35.60 -2.69 15.87
C PRO A 158 -35.95 -3.30 17.24
N ASN A 159 -36.63 -2.52 18.08
CA ASN A 159 -37.23 -3.02 19.32
C ASN A 159 -38.45 -3.91 19.02
N GLU A 160 -39.13 -4.40 20.04
CA GLU A 160 -40.35 -5.25 19.90
C GLU A 160 -41.48 -4.57 19.11
N ASN A 161 -41.47 -3.23 19.04
CA ASN A 161 -42.45 -2.44 18.29
C ASN A 161 -41.99 -2.12 16.88
N GLY A 162 -40.79 -2.56 16.46
CA GLY A 162 -40.22 -2.27 15.13
C GLY A 162 -39.52 -0.91 15.02
N GLU A 163 -39.30 -0.22 16.16
CA GLU A 163 -38.67 1.10 16.16
C GLU A 163 -37.18 1.02 16.43
N MET A 164 -36.39 1.87 15.73
CA MET A 164 -34.97 2.05 15.99
C MET A 164 -34.80 2.95 17.23
N PHE A 165 -33.83 2.62 18.08
CA PHE A 165 -33.53 3.40 19.27
C PHE A 165 -32.05 3.69 19.40
N MET A 166 -31.72 4.75 20.15
CA MET A 166 -30.33 5.10 20.45
C MET A 166 -29.93 4.49 21.79
N ARG A 167 -28.73 3.93 21.85
CA ARG A 167 -28.12 3.43 23.06
C ARG A 167 -26.67 3.85 23.21
N PRO A 168 -26.10 3.87 24.41
CA PRO A 168 -24.68 4.00 24.61
C PRO A 168 -23.92 2.86 23.89
N GLY A 169 -22.81 3.20 23.27
CA GLY A 169 -21.96 2.23 22.59
C GLY A 169 -21.38 1.19 23.55
N LYS A 170 -21.04 0.03 23.00
CA LYS A 170 -20.45 -1.12 23.70
C LYS A 170 -19.14 -1.51 23.05
N LEU A 171 -18.35 -2.36 23.68
CA LEU A 171 -17.03 -2.79 23.17
C LEU A 171 -17.06 -3.41 21.77
N TYR A 172 -18.15 -4.03 21.39
CA TYR A 172 -18.28 -4.66 20.06
C TYR A 172 -18.66 -3.69 18.95
N ASP A 173 -19.10 -2.48 19.30
CA ASP A 173 -19.46 -1.47 18.32
C ASP A 173 -18.19 -0.91 17.63
N TYR A 174 -18.34 -0.60 16.36
CA TYR A 174 -17.30 0.04 15.56
C TYR A 174 -17.26 1.55 15.82
N PHE A 175 -16.18 2.18 15.43
CA PHE A 175 -16.07 3.63 15.54
C PHE A 175 -17.16 4.32 14.73
N PRO A 176 -17.71 5.46 15.22
CA PRO A 176 -18.77 6.17 14.55
C PRO A 176 -18.32 6.71 13.20
N LYS A 177 -19.25 6.76 12.26
CA LYS A 177 -19.03 7.35 10.95
C LYS A 177 -19.42 8.82 10.97
N PRO A 178 -18.55 9.72 10.46
CA PRO A 178 -18.87 11.16 10.41
C PRO A 178 -20.00 11.49 9.42
N TYR A 179 -20.18 10.67 8.39
CA TYR A 179 -21.19 10.87 7.36
C TYR A 179 -22.03 9.62 7.15
N PRO A 180 -23.33 9.75 6.87
CA PRO A 180 -24.22 8.62 6.65
C PRO A 180 -23.93 7.86 5.33
N ASN A 181 -23.39 8.55 4.32
CA ASN A 181 -23.06 7.98 3.02
C ASN A 181 -21.94 8.75 2.31
N ALA A 182 -21.42 8.19 1.23
CA ALA A 182 -20.32 8.79 0.46
C ALA A 182 -20.70 10.13 -0.20
N GLU A 183 -21.96 10.32 -0.59
CA GLU A 183 -22.41 11.56 -1.22
C GLU A 183 -22.47 12.71 -0.23
N ALA A 184 -22.95 12.46 0.99
CA ALA A 184 -22.89 13.43 2.07
C ALA A 184 -21.45 13.82 2.43
N ALA A 185 -20.54 12.83 2.44
CA ALA A 185 -19.11 13.08 2.65
C ALA A 185 -18.50 13.97 1.55
N ARG A 186 -18.83 13.70 0.27
CA ARG A 186 -18.37 14.55 -0.85
C ARG A 186 -18.93 15.96 -0.78
N ALA A 187 -20.20 16.09 -0.45
CA ALA A 187 -20.85 17.40 -0.33
C ALA A 187 -20.20 18.28 0.75
N ALA A 188 -19.82 17.67 1.88
CA ALA A 188 -19.14 18.35 2.98
C ALA A 188 -17.66 18.67 2.72
N ASN A 189 -17.00 17.98 1.77
CA ASN A 189 -15.55 18.05 1.53
C ASN A 189 -15.21 18.51 0.10
N ASN A 190 -15.88 19.52 -0.43
CA ASN A 190 -15.62 20.12 -1.76
C ASN A 190 -15.58 19.08 -2.90
N GLY A 191 -16.42 18.06 -2.84
CA GLY A 191 -16.49 16.98 -3.82
C GLY A 191 -15.47 15.83 -3.60
N ALA A 192 -14.53 15.98 -2.68
CA ALA A 192 -13.59 14.93 -2.32
C ALA A 192 -14.22 13.93 -1.33
N LEU A 193 -13.89 12.66 -1.47
CA LEU A 193 -14.27 11.62 -0.50
C LEU A 193 -13.10 11.33 0.42
N PRO A 194 -13.19 11.64 1.72
CA PRO A 194 -12.17 11.23 2.68
C PRO A 194 -12.08 9.69 2.73
N PRO A 195 -10.88 9.11 2.52
CA PRO A 195 -10.74 7.66 2.56
C PRO A 195 -10.90 7.10 3.97
N ASP A 196 -11.32 5.83 4.07
CA ASP A 196 -11.29 5.07 5.32
C ASP A 196 -9.84 4.87 5.78
N LEU A 197 -9.58 5.11 7.08
CA LEU A 197 -8.24 5.07 7.64
C LEU A 197 -7.83 3.71 8.19
N SER A 198 -8.74 2.72 8.27
CA SER A 198 -8.45 1.40 8.87
C SER A 198 -7.23 0.71 8.26
N TYR A 199 -7.06 0.80 6.94
CA TYR A 199 -5.97 0.15 6.21
C TYR A 199 -5.09 1.14 5.41
N ILE A 200 -5.19 2.43 5.68
CA ILE A 200 -4.56 3.48 4.88
C ILE A 200 -3.04 3.29 4.74
N VAL A 201 -2.37 2.86 5.82
CA VAL A 201 -0.93 2.60 5.84
C VAL A 201 -0.54 1.48 4.86
N ARG A 202 -1.42 0.50 4.64
CA ARG A 202 -1.21 -0.59 3.68
C ARG A 202 -1.72 -0.27 2.28
N ALA A 203 -2.61 0.68 2.17
CA ALA A 203 -3.23 1.10 0.92
C ALA A 203 -2.44 2.19 0.18
N ARG A 204 -1.33 2.67 0.73
CA ARG A 204 -0.48 3.69 0.10
C ARG A 204 0.97 3.22 0.00
N HIS A 205 1.62 3.55 -1.12
CA HIS A 205 3.05 3.38 -1.27
C HIS A 205 3.78 4.25 -0.25
N GLY A 206 4.85 3.71 0.35
CA GLY A 206 5.55 4.39 1.43
C GLY A 206 4.91 4.22 2.82
N GLY A 207 3.67 3.71 2.90
CA GLY A 207 3.02 3.37 4.18
C GLY A 207 3.02 4.52 5.18
N GLU A 208 3.55 4.26 6.38
CA GLU A 208 3.68 5.28 7.44
C GLU A 208 4.55 6.48 7.06
N ASP A 209 5.61 6.27 6.27
CA ASP A 209 6.48 7.34 5.79
C ASP A 209 5.70 8.33 4.91
N TYR A 210 4.83 7.81 4.05
CA TYR A 210 3.95 8.61 3.21
C TYR A 210 2.96 9.42 4.05
N ILE A 211 2.29 8.81 5.01
CA ILE A 211 1.29 9.50 5.84
C ILE A 211 1.94 10.58 6.70
N PHE A 212 3.11 10.28 7.28
CA PHE A 212 3.87 11.27 8.04
C PHE A 212 4.26 12.45 7.17
N SER A 213 4.85 12.19 5.99
CA SER A 213 5.24 13.23 5.04
C SER A 213 4.05 14.03 4.53
N LEU A 214 2.91 13.39 4.28
CA LEU A 214 1.67 14.05 3.86
C LEU A 214 1.17 15.00 4.94
N LEU A 215 1.12 14.57 6.20
CA LEU A 215 0.60 15.37 7.30
C LEU A 215 1.50 16.58 7.64
N THR A 216 2.81 16.43 7.50
CA THR A 216 3.80 17.46 7.84
C THR A 216 4.29 18.26 6.64
N GLY A 217 3.95 17.87 5.42
CA GLY A 217 4.50 18.42 4.18
C GLY A 217 3.68 19.51 3.50
N TYR A 218 2.66 20.04 4.15
CA TYR A 218 1.91 21.18 3.61
C TYR A 218 2.79 22.44 3.53
N CYS A 219 2.80 23.08 2.37
CA CYS A 219 3.56 24.30 2.15
C CYS A 219 2.86 25.19 1.11
N GLU A 220 3.35 26.43 0.98
CA GLU A 220 2.88 27.34 -0.06
C GLU A 220 3.24 26.81 -1.46
N PRO A 221 2.34 26.94 -2.43
CA PRO A 221 2.62 26.51 -3.80
C PRO A 221 3.80 27.29 -4.39
N PRO A 222 4.69 26.64 -5.13
CA PRO A 222 5.81 27.32 -5.79
C PRO A 222 5.31 28.30 -6.86
N THR A 223 6.16 29.29 -7.20
CA THR A 223 5.86 30.31 -8.20
C THR A 223 5.43 29.69 -9.53
N GLY A 224 4.28 30.09 -10.05
CA GLY A 224 3.71 29.60 -11.30
C GLY A 224 2.73 28.43 -11.14
N VAL A 225 2.53 27.88 -9.94
CA VAL A 225 1.49 26.89 -9.66
C VAL A 225 0.25 27.61 -9.12
N SER A 226 -0.85 27.53 -9.86
CA SER A 226 -2.16 28.02 -9.42
C SER A 226 -3.01 26.85 -8.95
N LEU A 227 -3.52 26.91 -7.73
CA LEU A 227 -4.45 25.94 -7.18
C LEU A 227 -5.89 26.43 -7.39
N ARG A 228 -6.79 25.47 -7.63
CA ARG A 228 -8.23 25.73 -7.62
C ARG A 228 -8.65 26.00 -6.17
N GLU A 229 -9.65 26.84 -5.99
CA GLU A 229 -10.23 27.13 -4.67
C GLU A 229 -10.63 25.86 -3.93
N GLY A 230 -10.31 25.80 -2.64
CA GLY A 230 -10.54 24.62 -1.79
C GLY A 230 -9.51 23.50 -1.91
N LEU A 231 -8.42 23.71 -2.64
CA LEU A 231 -7.28 22.78 -2.70
C LEU A 231 -6.05 23.37 -2.02
N TYR A 232 -5.25 22.51 -1.41
CA TYR A 232 -4.02 22.83 -0.71
C TYR A 232 -2.82 22.19 -1.41
N PHE A 233 -1.67 22.87 -1.39
CA PHE A 233 -0.46 22.31 -1.99
C PHE A 233 0.21 21.33 -1.02
N ASN A 234 0.51 20.14 -1.53
CA ASN A 234 1.28 19.14 -0.78
C ASN A 234 2.14 18.35 -1.77
N PRO A 235 3.47 18.47 -1.73
CA PRO A 235 4.35 17.85 -2.71
C PRO A 235 4.35 16.33 -2.67
N TYR A 236 3.93 15.72 -1.56
CA TYR A 236 3.85 14.26 -1.39
C TYR A 236 2.54 13.66 -1.90
N PHE A 237 1.53 14.48 -2.14
CA PHE A 237 0.27 14.00 -2.68
C PHE A 237 0.34 13.86 -4.21
N PRO A 238 -0.15 12.76 -4.80
CA PRO A 238 -0.20 12.61 -6.25
C PRO A 238 -0.92 13.78 -6.92
N GLY A 239 -0.23 14.47 -7.84
CA GLY A 239 -0.73 15.69 -8.46
C GLY A 239 -0.57 16.96 -7.61
N GLN A 240 0.04 16.88 -6.43
CA GLN A 240 0.44 17.99 -5.56
C GLN A 240 -0.69 18.91 -5.06
N ALA A 241 -1.94 18.62 -5.40
CA ALA A 241 -3.13 19.39 -5.00
C ALA A 241 -4.11 18.49 -4.25
N ILE A 242 -4.30 18.72 -2.96
CA ILE A 242 -5.14 17.90 -2.08
C ILE A 242 -6.30 18.72 -1.52
N ALA A 243 -7.49 18.12 -1.45
CA ALA A 243 -8.67 18.78 -0.89
C ALA A 243 -8.69 18.78 0.66
N MET A 244 -7.89 17.95 1.30
CA MET A 244 -7.75 17.93 2.75
C MET A 244 -6.99 19.18 3.22
N ALA A 245 -7.59 20.01 4.04
CA ALA A 245 -6.90 21.11 4.71
C ALA A 245 -5.82 20.55 5.66
N PRO A 246 -4.74 21.31 5.98
CA PRO A 246 -3.77 20.90 7.00
C PRO A 246 -4.45 20.54 8.31
N PRO A 247 -4.51 19.24 8.70
CA PRO A 247 -5.33 18.83 9.84
C PRO A 247 -4.60 18.96 11.17
N ILE A 248 -3.27 19.07 11.16
CA ILE A 248 -2.44 19.11 12.35
C ILE A 248 -1.53 20.34 12.37
N TYR A 249 -1.39 20.92 13.54
CA TYR A 249 -0.45 21.98 13.86
C TYR A 249 -0.02 21.83 15.33
N THR A 250 1.01 22.54 15.74
CA THR A 250 1.48 22.47 17.13
C THR A 250 0.36 22.91 18.07
N ASP A 251 0.17 22.16 19.16
CA ASP A 251 -0.84 22.41 20.19
C ASP A 251 -2.30 22.35 19.71
N VAL A 252 -2.58 21.59 18.65
CA VAL A 252 -3.96 21.32 18.17
C VAL A 252 -4.80 20.54 19.18
N LEU A 253 -4.14 19.78 20.04
CA LEU A 253 -4.73 18.99 21.12
C LEU A 253 -3.75 18.94 22.31
N GLU A 254 -4.25 18.53 23.47
CA GLU A 254 -3.44 18.21 24.64
C GLU A 254 -3.51 16.71 24.90
N PHE A 255 -2.35 16.06 25.10
CA PHE A 255 -2.30 14.64 25.40
C PHE A 255 -2.52 14.39 26.89
N ASP A 256 -3.28 13.36 27.23
CA ASP A 256 -3.59 12.97 28.62
C ASP A 256 -2.33 12.63 29.45
N ASP A 257 -1.25 12.24 28.79
CA ASP A 257 0.02 11.88 29.44
C ASP A 257 0.99 13.07 29.60
N GLY A 258 0.56 14.28 29.21
CA GLY A 258 1.37 15.50 29.30
C GLY A 258 2.51 15.59 28.26
N THR A 259 2.54 14.69 27.27
CA THR A 259 3.51 14.79 26.16
C THR A 259 3.27 16.07 25.36
N PRO A 260 4.31 16.86 25.02
CA PRO A 260 4.12 18.06 24.21
C PRO A 260 3.53 17.74 22.83
N ALA A 261 2.44 18.40 22.46
CA ALA A 261 1.72 18.18 21.21
C ALA A 261 2.36 18.95 20.04
N THR A 262 3.64 18.69 19.76
CA THR A 262 4.28 19.25 18.56
C THR A 262 3.74 18.57 17.32
N MET A 263 3.71 19.28 16.18
CA MET A 263 3.21 18.75 14.90
C MET A 263 3.88 17.40 14.54
N SER A 264 5.18 17.28 14.73
CA SER A 264 5.92 16.04 14.45
C SER A 264 5.57 14.89 15.41
N GLN A 265 5.32 15.20 16.69
CA GLN A 265 4.89 14.18 17.68
C GLN A 265 3.48 13.70 17.37
N ILE A 266 2.56 14.62 17.07
CA ILE A 266 1.18 14.31 16.67
C ILE A 266 1.19 13.41 15.42
N ALA A 267 1.95 13.81 14.38
CA ALA A 267 2.09 13.03 13.14
C ALA A 267 2.66 11.64 13.39
N LYS A 268 3.72 11.53 14.22
CA LYS A 268 4.33 10.25 14.57
C LYS A 268 3.33 9.34 15.29
N ASP A 269 2.63 9.87 16.28
CA ASP A 269 1.73 9.08 17.12
C ASP A 269 0.51 8.59 16.32
N VAL A 270 -0.08 9.46 15.49
CA VAL A 270 -1.20 9.03 14.64
C VAL A 270 -0.74 8.02 13.58
N CYS A 271 0.45 8.16 12.99
CA CYS A 271 0.99 7.16 12.07
C CYS A 271 1.21 5.81 12.76
N THR A 272 1.70 5.79 14.00
CA THR A 272 1.87 4.56 14.77
C THR A 272 0.51 3.89 15.08
N PHE A 273 -0.51 4.67 15.42
CA PHE A 273 -1.87 4.18 15.60
C PHE A 273 -2.45 3.59 14.32
N LEU A 274 -2.33 4.30 13.19
CA LEU A 274 -2.79 3.83 11.88
C LEU A 274 -2.02 2.58 11.41
N ARG A 275 -0.74 2.47 11.75
CA ARG A 275 0.05 1.26 11.52
C ARG A 275 -0.51 0.09 12.31
N TRP A 276 -0.80 0.28 13.59
CA TRP A 276 -1.43 -0.74 14.41
C TRP A 276 -2.83 -1.10 13.87
N ALA A 277 -3.66 -0.12 13.53
CA ALA A 277 -4.99 -0.37 13.00
C ALA A 277 -4.98 -1.25 11.74
N SER A 278 -3.99 -1.04 10.86
CA SER A 278 -3.82 -1.83 9.63
C SER A 278 -3.17 -3.20 9.84
N GLU A 279 -2.43 -3.40 10.95
CA GLU A 279 -1.74 -4.64 11.30
C GLU A 279 -1.75 -4.88 12.82
N PRO A 280 -2.90 -5.16 13.43
CA PRO A 280 -2.98 -5.37 14.88
C PRO A 280 -2.16 -6.60 15.33
N GLU A 281 -1.92 -7.55 14.42
CA GLU A 281 -1.10 -8.74 14.67
C GLU A 281 0.41 -8.52 14.53
N HIS A 282 0.89 -7.30 14.26
CA HIS A 282 2.30 -6.99 13.99
C HIS A 282 3.27 -7.62 15.01
N ASP A 283 3.04 -7.40 16.30
CA ASP A 283 3.91 -7.90 17.36
C ASP A 283 3.79 -9.41 17.54
N HIS A 284 2.57 -9.93 17.41
CA HIS A 284 2.32 -11.37 17.46
C HIS A 284 3.00 -12.08 16.29
N ARG A 285 2.90 -11.55 15.09
CA ARG A 285 3.55 -12.08 13.89
C ARG A 285 5.07 -12.13 14.04
N LYS A 286 5.71 -11.07 14.53
CA LYS A 286 7.16 -11.03 14.80
C LYS A 286 7.58 -12.08 15.83
N ARG A 287 6.81 -12.18 16.92
CA ARG A 287 7.06 -13.19 17.99
C ARG A 287 6.90 -14.61 17.46
N MET A 288 5.86 -14.87 16.65
CA MET A 288 5.65 -16.17 16.01
C MET A 288 6.75 -16.48 14.99
N GLY A 289 7.16 -15.49 14.18
CA GLY A 289 8.27 -15.62 13.24
C GLY A 289 9.57 -16.03 13.93
N LEU A 290 9.91 -15.41 15.07
CA LEU A 290 11.07 -15.78 15.85
C LEU A 290 10.99 -17.23 16.36
N LYS A 291 9.85 -17.65 16.90
CA LYS A 291 9.61 -19.03 17.33
C LYS A 291 9.79 -20.02 16.18
N MET A 292 9.25 -19.70 15.00
CA MET A 292 9.39 -20.53 13.79
C MET A 292 10.84 -20.63 13.33
N LEU A 293 11.60 -19.53 13.38
CA LEU A 293 13.02 -19.54 13.03
C LEU A 293 13.83 -20.42 14.00
N MET A 294 13.57 -20.33 15.31
CA MET A 294 14.23 -21.20 16.30
C MET A 294 13.92 -22.68 16.06
N MET A 295 12.66 -23.03 15.79
CA MET A 295 12.28 -24.40 15.46
C MET A 295 12.95 -24.87 14.15
N ALA A 296 12.96 -24.04 13.12
CA ALA A 296 13.58 -24.36 11.85
C ALA A 296 15.09 -24.57 11.98
N ALA A 297 15.77 -23.72 12.77
CA ALA A 297 17.19 -23.85 13.04
C ALA A 297 17.55 -25.19 13.73
N LEU A 298 16.63 -25.78 14.46
CA LEU A 298 16.80 -27.08 15.12
C LEU A 298 16.42 -28.25 14.21
N LEU A 299 15.28 -28.17 13.55
CA LEU A 299 14.74 -29.27 12.74
C LEU A 299 15.45 -29.45 11.39
N VAL A 300 15.84 -28.36 10.72
CA VAL A 300 16.47 -28.45 9.40
C VAL A 300 17.82 -29.20 9.45
N PRO A 301 18.76 -28.87 10.38
CA PRO A 301 19.99 -29.65 10.53
C PRO A 301 19.72 -31.09 10.91
N LEU A 302 18.76 -31.36 11.82
CA LEU A 302 18.40 -32.71 12.20
C LEU A 302 17.93 -33.55 11.01
N ILE A 303 17.00 -33.03 10.24
CA ILE A 303 16.48 -33.69 9.02
C ILE A 303 17.62 -33.89 8.01
N PHE A 304 18.49 -32.90 7.85
CA PHE A 304 19.64 -32.99 6.95
C PHE A 304 20.60 -34.11 7.38
N ILE A 305 20.92 -34.20 8.67
CA ILE A 305 21.78 -35.28 9.23
C ILE A 305 21.11 -36.64 9.04
N MET A 306 19.83 -36.77 9.36
CA MET A 306 19.06 -38.03 9.15
C MET A 306 19.05 -38.45 7.69
N LYS A 307 18.76 -37.51 6.78
CA LYS A 307 18.81 -37.73 5.33
C LYS A 307 20.21 -38.19 4.91
N ARG A 308 21.26 -37.46 5.31
CA ARG A 308 22.64 -37.83 4.97
C ARG A 308 23.01 -39.20 5.48
N HIS A 309 22.66 -39.56 6.71
CA HIS A 309 22.90 -40.87 7.30
C HIS A 309 22.17 -41.98 6.49
N LYS A 310 20.89 -41.85 6.25
CA LYS A 310 20.10 -42.80 5.47
C LYS A 310 20.69 -43.03 4.07
N TRP A 311 21.04 -41.94 3.38
CA TRP A 311 21.61 -42.02 2.04
C TRP A 311 23.03 -42.62 2.03
N SER A 312 23.87 -42.37 3.03
CA SER A 312 25.19 -42.95 3.14
C SER A 312 25.10 -44.47 3.29
N VAL A 313 24.19 -44.97 4.14
CA VAL A 313 23.92 -46.40 4.30
C VAL A 313 23.43 -47.06 2.99
N LEU A 314 22.47 -46.44 2.32
CA LEU A 314 21.94 -46.94 1.05
C LEU A 314 23.01 -46.98 -0.06
N LYS A 315 23.84 -45.93 -0.16
CA LYS A 315 24.90 -45.83 -1.19
C LYS A 315 26.07 -46.76 -0.93
N SER A 316 26.36 -47.12 0.32
CA SER A 316 27.44 -48.07 0.68
C SER A 316 27.01 -49.54 0.66
N ARG A 317 25.70 -49.80 0.47
CA ARG A 317 25.18 -51.15 0.45
C ARG A 317 25.75 -51.94 -0.74
N LYS A 318 26.40 -53.09 -0.48
CA LYS A 318 26.85 -54.02 -1.50
C LYS A 318 25.62 -54.84 -1.96
N LEU A 319 25.30 -54.78 -3.23
CA LEU A 319 24.27 -55.61 -3.87
C LEU A 319 24.96 -56.84 -4.49
N ALA A 320 24.67 -58.01 -3.98
CA ALA A 320 25.10 -59.26 -4.57
C ALA A 320 23.92 -59.88 -5.35
N TYR A 321 24.11 -60.14 -6.65
CA TYR A 321 23.13 -60.87 -7.44
C TYR A 321 23.20 -62.35 -7.03
N ARG A 322 22.07 -62.91 -6.64
CA ARG A 322 21.88 -64.34 -6.47
C ARG A 322 21.02 -64.82 -7.62
N PRO A 323 21.53 -65.67 -8.58
CA PRO A 323 20.69 -66.25 -9.63
C PRO A 323 19.60 -67.08 -8.98
N PRO A 324 18.40 -67.13 -9.55
CA PRO A 324 17.35 -68.01 -9.10
C PRO A 324 17.82 -69.47 -9.25
N LYS A 325 17.50 -70.31 -8.26
CA LYS A 325 17.80 -71.77 -8.30
C LYS A 325 16.92 -72.43 -9.30
#